data_4e78f93940ae7ad6e1d9b39710b6c96a
#
_entry.id   4e78f93940ae7ad6e1d9b39710b6c96a
#
_cell.length_a   1.000
_cell.length_b   1.000
_cell.length_c   1.000
_cell.angle_alpha   90.00
_cell.angle_beta   90.00
_cell.angle_gamma   90.00
#
_symmetry.space_group_name_H-M   'P 1'
#
loop_
_entity.id
_entity.type
_entity.pdbx_description
1 polymer ?
#
loop_
_entity_poly.entity_id
_entity_poly.type
_entity_poly.pdbx_seq_one_letter_code
_entity_poly.pdbx_strand_id
1 'polypeptide(L)'
;MSPLSDLSPRAREIVAVARELLESEGPEGLSMRRIAARLGIRAPSLYEHVADKRALENAIISQAFFEQGELTEQAAGAARRAGEDPINAIGVAYRAYAIAHPHVYRLMTDHGLDREQLVPGAEHYAGEALRQAVGGDLMLARVLWAFAHGMIMLELNDRFAEGSDADALWAAGLRALRASADAQGAAAADAG
;
A
#
# COMPACT_ATOMS: atom_id res chain seq x y z
N MET A 1 -3.53 -8.48 -13.72
CA MET A 1 -5.03 -8.50 -13.68
C MET A 1 -5.47 -7.15 -13.13
N SER A 2 -6.41 -6.44 -13.77
CA SER A 2 -6.86 -5.15 -13.22
C SER A 2 -7.76 -5.41 -12.00
N PRO A 3 -7.46 -4.83 -10.84
CA PRO A 3 -8.24 -5.02 -9.61
C PRO A 3 -9.71 -4.58 -9.73
N LEU A 4 -10.00 -3.76 -10.73
CA LEU A 4 -11.33 -3.22 -10.98
C LEU A 4 -11.98 -3.82 -12.24
N SER A 5 -11.49 -4.99 -12.74
CA SER A 5 -12.02 -5.63 -13.96
C SER A 5 -13.51 -5.94 -13.88
N ASP A 6 -14.00 -6.29 -12.68
CA ASP A 6 -15.39 -6.69 -12.44
C ASP A 6 -16.35 -5.49 -12.30
N LEU A 7 -15.80 -4.28 -12.17
CA LEU A 7 -16.61 -3.06 -12.15
C LEU A 7 -17.03 -2.65 -13.56
N SER A 8 -18.22 -2.11 -13.67
CA SER A 8 -18.67 -1.46 -14.91
C SER A 8 -17.73 -0.30 -15.31
N PRO A 9 -17.64 0.07 -16.60
CA PRO A 9 -16.85 1.22 -17.02
C PRO A 9 -17.18 2.50 -16.25
N ARG A 10 -18.46 2.72 -15.95
CA ARG A 10 -18.91 3.88 -15.18
C ARG A 10 -18.49 3.82 -13.72
N ALA A 11 -18.55 2.65 -13.08
CA ALA A 11 -18.06 2.47 -11.72
C ALA A 11 -16.54 2.75 -11.62
N ARG A 12 -15.76 2.27 -12.60
CA ARG A 12 -14.32 2.57 -12.67
C ARG A 12 -14.02 4.07 -12.79
N GLU A 13 -14.79 4.78 -13.60
CA GLU A 13 -14.67 6.23 -13.74
C GLU A 13 -14.99 6.95 -12.41
N ILE A 14 -16.02 6.50 -11.70
CA ILE A 14 -16.39 7.04 -10.38
C ILE A 14 -15.25 6.80 -9.37
N VAL A 15 -14.67 5.61 -9.33
CA VAL A 15 -13.53 5.27 -8.45
C VAL A 15 -12.32 6.14 -8.78
N ALA A 16 -12.00 6.33 -10.07
CA ALA A 16 -10.88 7.17 -10.48
C ALA A 16 -11.05 8.63 -10.04
N VAL A 17 -12.21 9.22 -10.29
CA VAL A 17 -12.52 10.60 -9.86
C VAL A 17 -12.52 10.73 -8.33
N ALA A 18 -13.04 9.73 -7.62
CA ALA A 18 -13.04 9.73 -6.16
C ALA A 18 -11.61 9.71 -5.60
N ARG A 19 -10.72 8.90 -6.20
CA ARG A 19 -9.31 8.82 -5.84
C ARG A 19 -8.57 10.14 -6.12
N GLU A 20 -8.80 10.77 -7.28
CA GLU A 20 -8.23 12.08 -7.59
C GLU A 20 -8.65 13.15 -6.56
N LEU A 21 -9.93 13.17 -6.19
CA LEU A 21 -10.44 14.10 -5.17
C LEU A 21 -9.85 13.80 -3.79
N LEU A 22 -9.70 12.53 -3.42
CA LEU A 22 -9.05 12.13 -2.18
C LEU A 22 -7.60 12.64 -2.13
N GLU A 23 -6.81 12.45 -3.19
CA GLU A 23 -5.41 12.87 -3.22
C GLU A 23 -5.25 14.40 -3.27
N SER A 24 -6.13 15.11 -3.97
CA SER A 24 -6.01 16.57 -4.14
C SER A 24 -6.63 17.37 -2.99
N GLU A 25 -7.65 16.86 -2.33
CA GLU A 25 -8.46 17.60 -1.34
C GLU A 25 -8.50 16.90 0.04
N GLY A 26 -7.82 15.77 0.17
CA GLY A 26 -7.84 14.95 1.38
C GLY A 26 -9.17 14.23 1.60
N PRO A 27 -9.41 13.70 2.83
CA PRO A 27 -10.61 12.92 3.17
C PRO A 27 -11.94 13.67 2.91
N GLU A 28 -11.94 15.01 2.99
CA GLU A 28 -13.09 15.85 2.70
C GLU A 28 -13.48 15.86 1.21
N GLY A 29 -12.51 15.58 0.33
CA GLY A 29 -12.75 15.38 -1.11
C GLY A 29 -13.57 14.12 -1.40
N LEU A 30 -13.44 13.10 -0.57
CA LEU A 30 -14.12 11.82 -0.72
C LEU A 30 -15.57 11.88 -0.22
N SER A 31 -16.40 12.68 -0.91
CA SER A 31 -17.84 12.78 -0.64
C SER A 31 -18.67 12.55 -1.89
N MET A 32 -19.76 11.80 -1.77
CA MET A 32 -20.63 11.44 -2.90
C MET A 32 -21.11 12.70 -3.66
N ARG A 33 -21.36 13.79 -2.94
CA ARG A 33 -21.79 15.08 -3.55
C ARG A 33 -20.68 15.69 -4.41
N ARG A 34 -19.42 15.70 -3.93
CA ARG A 34 -18.28 16.25 -4.66
C ARG A 34 -17.94 15.43 -5.90
N ILE A 35 -17.97 14.11 -5.75
CA ILE A 35 -17.74 13.18 -6.85
C ILE A 35 -18.79 13.36 -7.94
N ALA A 36 -20.08 13.44 -7.57
CA ALA A 36 -21.17 13.71 -8.51
C ALA A 36 -20.99 15.05 -9.24
N ALA A 37 -20.63 16.10 -8.50
CA ALA A 37 -20.38 17.41 -9.08
C ALA A 37 -19.23 17.40 -10.08
N ARG A 38 -18.12 16.71 -9.74
CA ARG A 38 -16.95 16.56 -10.63
C ARG A 38 -17.27 15.78 -11.91
N LEU A 39 -18.17 14.79 -11.83
CA LEU A 39 -18.66 14.01 -12.95
C LEU A 39 -19.80 14.68 -13.75
N GLY A 40 -20.29 15.84 -13.30
CA GLY A 40 -21.41 16.54 -13.95
C GLY A 40 -22.74 15.79 -13.85
N ILE A 41 -22.96 14.97 -12.81
CA ILE A 41 -24.17 14.19 -12.59
C ILE A 41 -24.81 14.51 -11.23
N ARG A 42 -26.03 14.01 -10.99
CA ARG A 42 -26.68 14.13 -9.69
C ARG A 42 -26.21 13.03 -8.74
N ALA A 43 -26.08 13.32 -7.44
CA ALA A 43 -25.64 12.35 -6.45
C ALA A 43 -26.44 11.03 -6.43
N PRO A 44 -27.78 11.00 -6.62
CA PRO A 44 -28.53 9.75 -6.74
C PRO A 44 -28.04 8.82 -7.86
N SER A 45 -27.56 9.36 -8.98
CA SER A 45 -27.07 8.56 -10.10
C SER A 45 -25.75 7.82 -9.80
N LEU A 46 -24.99 8.24 -8.77
CA LEU A 46 -23.82 7.49 -8.31
C LEU A 46 -24.22 6.16 -7.71
N TYR A 47 -25.31 6.13 -6.96
CA TYR A 47 -25.78 4.93 -6.23
C TYR A 47 -26.31 3.83 -7.17
N GLU A 48 -26.52 4.13 -8.46
CA GLU A 48 -26.79 3.12 -9.49
C GLU A 48 -25.55 2.29 -9.84
N HIS A 49 -24.35 2.81 -9.53
CA HIS A 49 -23.05 2.20 -9.91
C HIS A 49 -22.18 1.83 -8.71
N VAL A 50 -22.35 2.48 -7.56
CA VAL A 50 -21.59 2.27 -6.33
C VAL A 50 -22.59 2.24 -5.18
N ALA A 51 -22.61 1.18 -4.39
CA ALA A 51 -23.62 0.96 -3.36
C ALA A 51 -23.64 2.08 -2.30
N ASP A 52 -22.48 2.50 -1.84
CA ASP A 52 -22.30 3.56 -0.84
C ASP A 52 -20.85 4.09 -0.84
N LYS A 53 -20.56 5.03 0.06
CA LYS A 53 -19.22 5.58 0.24
C LYS A 53 -18.21 4.50 0.65
N ARG A 54 -18.60 3.55 1.48
CA ARG A 54 -17.72 2.47 1.96
C ARG A 54 -17.31 1.52 0.83
N ALA A 55 -18.25 1.16 -0.04
CA ALA A 55 -17.94 0.38 -1.25
C ALA A 55 -16.92 1.10 -2.15
N LEU A 56 -17.04 2.43 -2.27
CA LEU A 56 -16.11 3.26 -3.00
C LEU A 56 -14.71 3.29 -2.35
N GLU A 57 -14.65 3.46 -1.02
CA GLU A 57 -13.42 3.39 -0.24
C GLU A 57 -12.73 2.04 -0.41
N ASN A 58 -13.47 0.94 -0.29
CA ASN A 58 -12.95 -0.41 -0.48
C ASN A 58 -12.44 -0.67 -1.90
N ALA A 59 -13.06 -0.09 -2.92
CA ALA A 59 -12.57 -0.17 -4.29
C ALA A 59 -11.23 0.57 -4.45
N ILE A 60 -11.09 1.77 -3.87
CA ILE A 60 -9.83 2.54 -3.85
C ILE A 60 -8.74 1.78 -3.09
N ILE A 61 -9.04 1.23 -1.91
CA ILE A 61 -8.11 0.44 -1.10
C ILE A 61 -7.65 -0.80 -1.87
N SER A 62 -8.57 -1.53 -2.50
CA SER A 62 -8.23 -2.71 -3.29
C SER A 62 -7.30 -2.37 -4.44
N GLN A 63 -7.57 -1.30 -5.17
CA GLN A 63 -6.70 -0.81 -6.24
C GLN A 63 -5.31 -0.46 -5.70
N ALA A 64 -5.24 0.25 -4.58
CA ALA A 64 -3.99 0.65 -3.96
C ALA A 64 -3.14 -0.55 -3.50
N PHE A 65 -3.76 -1.59 -2.95
CA PHE A 65 -3.07 -2.83 -2.61
C PHE A 65 -2.45 -3.52 -3.84
N PHE A 66 -3.17 -3.59 -4.96
CA PHE A 66 -2.61 -4.16 -6.18
C PHE A 66 -1.47 -3.32 -6.75
N GLU A 67 -1.60 -2.00 -6.78
CA GLU A 67 -0.52 -1.09 -7.23
C GLU A 67 0.73 -1.22 -6.37
N GLN A 68 0.56 -1.23 -5.05
CA GLN A 68 1.66 -1.37 -4.11
C GLN A 68 2.33 -2.75 -4.24
N GLY A 69 1.54 -3.83 -4.40
CA GLY A 69 2.05 -5.17 -4.64
C GLY A 69 2.85 -5.26 -5.94
N GLU A 70 2.35 -4.67 -7.01
CA GLU A 70 3.06 -4.63 -8.30
C GLU A 70 4.39 -3.86 -8.21
N LEU A 71 4.38 -2.68 -7.59
CA LEU A 71 5.58 -1.87 -7.41
C LEU A 71 6.64 -2.58 -6.57
N THR A 72 6.24 -3.21 -5.47
CA THR A 72 7.18 -3.92 -4.59
C THR A 72 7.72 -5.20 -5.24
N GLU A 73 6.91 -5.94 -6.00
CA GLU A 73 7.37 -7.11 -6.75
C GLU A 73 8.33 -6.73 -7.88
N GLN A 74 8.04 -5.65 -8.62
CA GLN A 74 8.94 -5.12 -9.64
C GLN A 74 10.29 -4.71 -9.05
N ALA A 75 10.28 -4.01 -7.92
CA ALA A 75 11.50 -3.58 -7.21
C ALA A 75 12.31 -4.78 -6.72
N ALA A 76 11.66 -5.75 -6.07
CA ALA A 76 12.30 -6.97 -5.59
C ALA A 76 12.88 -7.80 -6.75
N GLY A 77 12.14 -7.94 -7.84
CA GLY A 77 12.61 -8.65 -9.03
C GLY A 77 13.80 -7.97 -9.69
N ALA A 78 13.82 -6.65 -9.77
CA ALA A 78 14.96 -5.89 -10.28
C ALA A 78 16.21 -6.07 -9.40
N ALA A 79 16.06 -5.95 -8.08
CA ALA A 79 17.15 -6.14 -7.13
C ALA A 79 17.75 -7.55 -7.20
N ARG A 80 16.92 -8.60 -7.24
CA ARG A 80 17.39 -9.98 -7.39
C ARG A 80 18.21 -10.18 -8.69
N ARG A 81 17.77 -9.58 -9.81
CA ARG A 81 18.53 -9.67 -11.08
C ARG A 81 19.86 -8.92 -11.03
N ALA A 82 19.95 -7.84 -10.28
CA ALA A 82 21.15 -7.05 -10.07
C ALA A 82 22.10 -7.62 -8.99
N GLY A 83 21.68 -8.66 -8.26
CA GLY A 83 22.42 -9.16 -7.09
C GLY A 83 22.36 -8.24 -5.89
N GLU A 84 21.35 -7.35 -5.86
CA GLU A 84 21.10 -6.39 -4.78
C GLU A 84 20.10 -6.93 -3.76
N ASP A 85 19.98 -6.23 -2.64
CA ASP A 85 19.07 -6.61 -1.56
C ASP A 85 17.59 -6.33 -1.90
N PRO A 86 16.75 -7.36 -2.05
CA PRO A 86 15.34 -7.17 -2.34
C PRO A 86 14.57 -6.52 -1.18
N ILE A 87 14.95 -6.71 0.08
CA ILE A 87 14.29 -6.09 1.23
C ILE A 87 14.47 -4.57 1.17
N ASN A 88 15.68 -4.11 0.86
CA ASN A 88 15.94 -2.69 0.69
C ASN A 88 15.12 -2.09 -0.48
N ALA A 89 15.13 -2.75 -1.63
CA ALA A 89 14.38 -2.30 -2.80
C ALA A 89 12.87 -2.21 -2.55
N ILE A 90 12.30 -3.20 -1.86
CA ILE A 90 10.89 -3.19 -1.43
C ILE A 90 10.63 -2.01 -0.50
N GLY A 91 11.47 -1.78 0.50
CA GLY A 91 11.31 -0.67 1.45
C GLY A 91 11.32 0.69 0.75
N VAL A 92 12.23 0.90 -0.20
CA VAL A 92 12.30 2.13 -1.01
C VAL A 92 11.03 2.31 -1.85
N ALA A 93 10.56 1.27 -2.55
CA ALA A 93 9.36 1.33 -3.37
C ALA A 93 8.09 1.57 -2.54
N TYR A 94 7.98 0.91 -1.39
CA TYR A 94 6.87 1.06 -0.46
C TYR A 94 6.78 2.48 0.09
N ARG A 95 7.92 3.05 0.54
CA ARG A 95 8.01 4.43 1.01
C ARG A 95 7.65 5.43 -0.10
N ALA A 96 8.21 5.25 -1.29
CA ALA A 96 7.95 6.13 -2.43
C ALA A 96 6.45 6.18 -2.78
N TYR A 97 5.77 5.03 -2.78
CA TYR A 97 4.33 4.94 -2.99
C TYR A 97 3.55 5.73 -1.94
N ALA A 98 3.85 5.54 -0.66
CA ALA A 98 3.15 6.19 0.44
C ALA A 98 3.33 7.72 0.44
N ILE A 99 4.53 8.20 0.11
CA ILE A 99 4.82 9.64 -0.02
C ILE A 99 4.13 10.25 -1.24
N ALA A 100 4.06 9.52 -2.36
CA ALA A 100 3.38 9.98 -3.57
C ALA A 100 1.85 9.99 -3.42
N HIS A 101 1.30 9.12 -2.57
CA HIS A 101 -0.14 8.92 -2.37
C HIS A 101 -0.55 8.96 -0.88
N PRO A 102 -0.28 10.07 -0.16
CA PRO A 102 -0.41 10.12 1.30
C PRO A 102 -1.85 9.90 1.79
N HIS A 103 -2.83 10.41 1.06
CA HIS A 103 -4.24 10.27 1.44
C HIS A 103 -4.79 8.87 1.13
N VAL A 104 -4.39 8.26 0.02
CA VAL A 104 -4.72 6.85 -0.28
C VAL A 104 -4.03 5.93 0.73
N TYR A 105 -2.75 6.18 1.06
CA TYR A 105 -2.03 5.40 2.06
C TYR A 105 -2.72 5.43 3.43
N ARG A 106 -3.15 6.63 3.88
CA ARG A 106 -3.93 6.77 5.12
C ARG A 106 -5.27 6.04 5.04
N LEU A 107 -5.99 6.14 3.91
CA LEU A 107 -7.24 5.40 3.72
C LEU A 107 -7.04 3.88 3.86
N MET A 108 -5.88 3.35 3.39
CA MET A 108 -5.53 1.93 3.52
C MET A 108 -5.20 1.51 4.96
N THR A 109 -4.71 2.42 5.82
CA THR A 109 -4.00 2.07 7.05
C THR A 109 -4.59 2.65 8.33
N ASP A 110 -5.27 3.80 8.27
CA ASP A 110 -5.75 4.52 9.47
C ASP A 110 -7.00 3.90 10.11
N HIS A 111 -7.69 3.02 9.39
CA HIS A 111 -8.95 2.41 9.86
C HIS A 111 -8.90 0.88 9.74
N GLY A 112 -9.81 0.22 10.48
CA GLY A 112 -9.97 -1.23 10.34
C GLY A 112 -10.41 -1.59 8.92
N LEU A 113 -9.70 -2.56 8.30
CA LEU A 113 -10.03 -3.07 6.97
C LEU A 113 -11.27 -3.96 7.02
N ASP A 114 -12.22 -3.69 6.12
CA ASP A 114 -13.33 -4.61 5.85
C ASP A 114 -12.92 -5.61 4.76
N ARG A 115 -12.23 -6.67 5.19
CA ARG A 115 -11.62 -7.65 4.28
C ARG A 115 -12.63 -8.37 3.39
N GLU A 116 -13.89 -8.47 3.85
CA GLU A 116 -14.97 -9.12 3.08
C GLU A 116 -15.42 -8.26 1.89
N GLN A 117 -15.21 -6.96 1.98
CA GLN A 117 -15.58 -5.99 0.94
C GLN A 117 -14.41 -5.65 -0.02
N LEU A 118 -13.20 -6.12 0.28
CA LEU A 118 -12.07 -5.93 -0.63
C LEU A 118 -12.14 -6.91 -1.80
N VAL A 119 -11.51 -6.53 -2.90
CA VAL A 119 -11.27 -7.49 -3.99
C VAL A 119 -10.46 -8.67 -3.43
N PRO A 120 -10.95 -9.93 -3.63
CA PRO A 120 -10.29 -11.10 -3.10
C PRO A 120 -8.80 -11.18 -3.46
N GLY A 121 -7.95 -11.38 -2.45
CA GLY A 121 -6.51 -11.50 -2.64
C GLY A 121 -5.74 -10.18 -2.70
N ALA A 122 -6.38 -9.01 -2.70
CA ALA A 122 -5.69 -7.72 -2.80
C ALA A 122 -4.65 -7.51 -1.68
N GLU A 123 -5.05 -7.69 -0.41
CA GLU A 123 -4.16 -7.58 0.75
C GLU A 123 -3.02 -8.62 0.70
N HIS A 124 -3.34 -9.86 0.30
CA HIS A 124 -2.34 -10.91 0.14
C HIS A 124 -1.30 -10.55 -0.94
N TYR A 125 -1.76 -10.05 -2.09
CA TYR A 125 -0.89 -9.65 -3.19
C TYR A 125 0.06 -8.52 -2.79
N ALA A 126 -0.42 -7.53 -2.03
CA ALA A 126 0.41 -6.44 -1.53
C ALA A 126 1.56 -6.93 -0.60
N GLY A 127 1.32 -7.99 0.18
CA GLY A 127 2.30 -8.55 1.12
C GLY A 127 3.24 -9.60 0.53
N GLU A 128 2.99 -10.10 -0.68
CA GLU A 128 3.67 -11.28 -1.21
C GLU A 128 5.16 -11.04 -1.47
N ALA A 129 5.54 -9.87 -2.02
CA ALA A 129 6.95 -9.52 -2.25
C ALA A 129 7.76 -9.52 -0.93
N LEU A 130 7.17 -8.98 0.15
CA LEU A 130 7.77 -8.98 1.49
C LEU A 130 7.97 -10.40 2.01
N ARG A 131 6.92 -11.23 1.91
CA ARG A 131 6.95 -12.63 2.35
C ARG A 131 8.03 -13.43 1.64
N GLN A 132 8.16 -13.26 0.32
CA GLN A 132 9.19 -13.94 -0.47
C GLN A 132 10.60 -13.43 -0.12
N ALA A 133 10.77 -12.12 0.09
CA ALA A 133 12.08 -11.54 0.42
C ALA A 133 12.64 -12.02 1.75
N VAL A 134 11.77 -12.47 2.68
CA VAL A 134 12.16 -13.05 3.98
C VAL A 134 12.03 -14.58 4.02
N GLY A 135 12.09 -15.25 2.87
CA GLY A 135 12.08 -16.71 2.79
C GLY A 135 10.77 -17.38 3.21
N GLY A 136 9.65 -16.66 3.17
CA GLY A 136 8.32 -17.17 3.54
C GLY A 136 7.97 -17.00 5.02
N ASP A 137 8.84 -16.43 5.84
CA ASP A 137 8.56 -16.17 7.26
C ASP A 137 7.53 -15.05 7.41
N LEU A 138 6.31 -15.44 7.80
CA LEU A 138 5.20 -14.51 7.99
C LEU A 138 5.41 -13.57 9.18
N MET A 139 6.12 -13.99 10.21
CA MET A 139 6.40 -13.15 11.38
C MET A 139 7.36 -12.03 10.98
N LEU A 140 8.44 -12.38 10.29
CA LEU A 140 9.43 -11.42 9.83
C LEU A 140 8.84 -10.47 8.76
N ALA A 141 8.00 -10.96 7.86
CA ALA A 141 7.28 -10.11 6.91
C ALA A 141 6.40 -9.07 7.63
N ARG A 142 5.70 -9.47 8.70
CA ARG A 142 4.90 -8.55 9.53
C ARG A 142 5.74 -7.53 10.27
N VAL A 143 6.90 -7.91 10.78
CA VAL A 143 7.85 -7.01 11.43
C VAL A 143 8.37 -5.98 10.43
N LEU A 144 8.75 -6.42 9.23
CA LEU A 144 9.20 -5.54 8.15
C LEU A 144 8.11 -4.53 7.76
N TRP A 145 6.89 -5.01 7.60
CA TRP A 145 5.75 -4.14 7.32
C TRP A 145 5.48 -3.14 8.45
N ALA A 146 5.48 -3.59 9.71
CA ALA A 146 5.26 -2.72 10.87
C ALA A 146 6.34 -1.64 11.00
N PHE A 147 7.60 -1.98 10.74
CA PHE A 147 8.70 -1.02 10.66
C PHE A 147 8.44 0.02 9.56
N ALA A 148 8.19 -0.43 8.33
CA ALA A 148 7.97 0.46 7.20
C ALA A 148 6.77 1.39 7.41
N HIS A 149 5.65 0.84 7.90
CA HIS A 149 4.46 1.63 8.25
C HIS A 149 4.76 2.67 9.33
N GLY A 150 5.43 2.29 10.41
CA GLY A 150 5.82 3.22 11.48
C GLY A 150 6.69 4.37 10.98
N MET A 151 7.69 4.07 10.14
CA MET A 151 8.57 5.07 9.53
C MET A 151 7.77 6.05 8.64
N ILE A 152 6.89 5.53 7.78
CA ILE A 152 6.04 6.34 6.91
C ILE A 152 5.12 7.26 7.74
N MET A 153 4.49 6.74 8.78
CA MET A 153 3.59 7.54 9.62
C MET A 153 4.32 8.65 10.35
N LEU A 154 5.57 8.41 10.80
CA LEU A 154 6.41 9.45 11.38
C LEU A 154 6.77 10.52 10.34
N GLU A 155 7.08 10.12 9.12
CA GLU A 155 7.44 11.00 8.02
C GLU A 155 6.24 11.83 7.54
N LEU A 156 5.11 11.21 7.25
CA LEU A 156 3.89 11.89 6.80
C LEU A 156 3.28 12.84 7.85
N ASN A 157 3.62 12.68 9.11
CA ASN A 157 3.15 13.51 10.22
C ASN A 157 4.21 14.50 10.72
N ASP A 158 5.37 14.59 10.05
CA ASP A 158 6.49 15.45 10.46
C ASP A 158 6.88 15.23 11.95
N ARG A 159 7.01 13.94 12.35
CA ARG A 159 7.27 13.53 13.72
C ARG A 159 8.71 13.11 14.00
N PHE A 160 9.58 13.11 13.00
CA PHE A 160 11.00 12.95 13.28
C PHE A 160 11.54 14.15 14.04
N ALA A 161 12.46 13.88 14.97
CA ALA A 161 13.12 14.95 15.72
C ALA A 161 13.89 15.89 14.76
N GLU A 162 13.98 17.15 15.12
CA GLU A 162 14.76 18.14 14.35
C GLU A 162 16.19 17.64 14.12
N GLY A 163 16.68 17.73 12.89
CA GLY A 163 17.99 17.23 12.49
C GLY A 163 18.08 15.72 12.26
N SER A 164 16.98 14.96 12.36
CA SER A 164 16.96 13.54 12.00
C SER A 164 17.14 13.37 10.49
N ASP A 165 18.01 12.42 10.13
CA ASP A 165 18.15 11.94 8.77
C ASP A 165 17.23 10.75 8.55
N ALA A 166 16.07 10.99 7.94
CA ALA A 166 15.07 9.95 7.66
C ALA A 166 15.65 8.82 6.77
N ASP A 167 16.48 9.17 5.78
CA ASP A 167 17.08 8.18 4.87
C ASP A 167 18.07 7.28 5.61
N ALA A 168 18.88 7.86 6.50
CA ALA A 168 19.77 7.09 7.36
C ALA A 168 19.01 6.16 8.31
N LEU A 169 17.89 6.62 8.90
CA LEU A 169 17.03 5.79 9.75
C LEU A 169 16.39 4.63 8.98
N TRP A 170 15.86 4.89 7.78
CA TRP A 170 15.34 3.86 6.89
C TRP A 170 16.41 2.82 6.57
N ALA A 171 17.59 3.25 6.13
CA ALA A 171 18.69 2.36 5.79
C ALA A 171 19.16 1.52 7.00
N ALA A 172 19.21 2.11 8.20
CA ALA A 172 19.58 1.37 9.41
C ALA A 172 18.57 0.28 9.77
N GLY A 173 17.27 0.61 9.72
CA GLY A 173 16.20 -0.35 10.04
C GLY A 173 16.13 -1.49 9.02
N LEU A 174 16.20 -1.19 7.73
CA LEU A 174 16.20 -2.22 6.68
C LEU A 174 17.43 -3.15 6.78
N ARG A 175 18.62 -2.61 7.10
CA ARG A 175 19.80 -3.45 7.37
C ARG A 175 19.61 -4.37 8.57
N ALA A 176 19.04 -3.88 9.66
CA ALA A 176 18.77 -4.69 10.85
C ALA A 176 17.78 -5.84 10.54
N LEU A 177 16.72 -5.56 9.79
CA LEU A 177 15.75 -6.56 9.36
C LEU A 177 16.36 -7.57 8.39
N ARG A 178 17.24 -7.13 7.49
CA ARG A 178 17.99 -8.02 6.60
C ARG A 178 18.87 -9.00 7.39
N ALA A 179 19.64 -8.50 8.36
CA ALA A 179 20.47 -9.34 9.19
C ALA A 179 19.66 -10.42 9.96
N SER A 180 18.43 -10.07 10.39
CA SER A 180 17.51 -11.02 11.01
C SER A 180 17.03 -12.09 10.03
N ALA A 181 16.73 -11.73 8.77
CA ALA A 181 16.32 -12.67 7.75
C ALA A 181 17.45 -13.67 7.40
N ASP A 182 18.68 -13.18 7.26
CA ASP A 182 19.85 -14.00 6.96
C ASP A 182 20.16 -15.00 8.10
N ALA A 183 20.05 -14.55 9.37
CA ALA A 183 20.27 -15.40 10.54
C ALA A 183 19.24 -16.54 10.65
N GLN A 184 17.98 -16.26 10.33
CA GLN A 184 16.93 -17.29 10.34
C GLN A 184 17.10 -18.29 9.18
N GLY A 185 17.49 -17.80 7.99
CA GLY A 185 17.80 -18.67 6.85
C GLY A 185 18.96 -19.62 7.13
N ALA A 186 20.03 -19.15 7.80
CA ALA A 186 21.14 -19.97 8.22
C ALA A 186 20.73 -21.03 9.26
N ALA A 187 19.96 -20.65 10.28
CA ALA A 187 19.47 -21.58 11.29
C ALA A 187 18.55 -22.68 10.73
N ALA A 188 17.73 -22.34 9.72
CA ALA A 188 16.88 -23.32 9.04
C ALA A 188 17.69 -24.33 8.18
N ALA A 189 18.79 -23.88 7.58
CA ALA A 189 19.71 -24.73 6.79
C ALA A 189 20.51 -25.70 7.66
N ASP A 190 20.87 -25.30 8.90
CA ASP A 190 21.62 -26.15 9.84
C ASP A 190 20.73 -27.20 10.56
N ALA A 191 19.40 -27.03 10.51
CA ALA A 191 18.44 -27.93 11.17
C ALA A 191 17.88 -29.04 10.24
N GLY A 192 18.20 -29.03 8.93
CA GLY A 192 17.74 -29.99 7.93
C GLY A 192 18.82 -30.94 7.47
#